data_98d195bec24bf1d31c1d865c35877cb7
#
_entry.id   98d195bec24bf1d31c1d865c35877cb7
#
_cell.length_a   1.000
_cell.length_b   1.000
_cell.length_c   1.000
_cell.angle_alpha   90.00
_cell.angle_beta   90.00
_cell.angle_gamma   90.00
#
_symmetry.space_group_name_H-M   'P 1'
#
loop_
_entity.id
_entity.type
_entity.pdbx_description
1 polymer ?
#
loop_
_entity_poly.entity_id
_entity_poly.type
_entity_poly.pdbx_seq_one_letter_code
_entity_poly.pdbx_strand_id
1 'polypeptide(L)'
;MIRITQLKLPVDHRQEQLRKKIARILKCGEDTFSYEIVRQSLDARHKDDKKFVYTVDVSTPAEKKLLRKNRDKNVTFFEKKEYCFPKSGEEILKNPPVVVGSGPAGIFCAWYLARAGYRPLVLERGQEAQKRKETVDRFWKDGILDPESNVQFGEGGAGTFSDGKLNTLVKDPNGRNHEVLKRFVEAGAPQEIVYQQKPHLGTDVLIGIVETMRHQIEEMGGAFRFESKVTDLCMEKGRLLAVEINDKEKIPAEVCVLALGHSARDTFSMLHRRGIFMQPKSFAVGLRMEHPQKMINMDLYGEEENKVLGAASYKVTYTCENGRGIYSFCMCPGGYVVNASSEAGMLAVNGMSYQARDSKNANSALIVTVSPEDFPEQGALGGIAFQRNLEKAAWELGKGRIPVQLFGDFKEHRKSMEFGEVMPQMKGAYVLADVRSILPKVIGDSIEEGVTAFGRKIKGFDRPDALLSGIESRTSSPVRIVRDKQGCANIEGIYPCGEGAGYAGGITSAAMDGIKIAEFICEKFKNF
;
A
#
# COMPACT_ATOMS: atom_id res chain seq x y z
N MET A 1 -21.29 -7.29 24.30
CA MET A 1 -20.90 -5.86 24.37
C MET A 1 -21.97 -4.99 23.74
N ILE A 2 -22.02 -3.71 24.08
CA ILE A 2 -22.94 -2.74 23.46
C ILE A 2 -22.15 -1.93 22.45
N ARG A 3 -22.50 -1.98 21.17
CA ARG A 3 -21.95 -1.10 20.14
C ARG A 3 -22.79 0.17 20.00
N ILE A 4 -22.12 1.32 20.06
CA ILE A 4 -22.73 2.62 19.83
C ILE A 4 -22.08 3.24 18.60
N THR A 5 -22.89 3.58 17.60
CA THR A 5 -22.45 4.20 16.34
C THR A 5 -22.90 5.68 16.29
N GLN A 6 -22.36 6.44 15.33
CA GLN A 6 -22.73 7.84 15.08
C GLN A 6 -22.57 8.79 16.28
N LEU A 7 -21.60 8.53 17.15
CA LEU A 7 -21.24 9.45 18.23
C LEU A 7 -20.47 10.64 17.67
N LYS A 8 -21.11 11.80 17.54
CA LYS A 8 -20.50 13.01 16.99
C LYS A 8 -19.98 13.93 18.09
N LEU A 9 -18.74 14.36 18.00
CA LEU A 9 -18.11 15.36 18.87
C LEU A 9 -17.38 16.40 18.03
N PRO A 10 -17.26 17.67 18.48
CA PRO A 10 -16.39 18.65 17.82
C PRO A 10 -14.96 18.13 17.69
N VAL A 11 -14.21 18.59 16.70
CA VAL A 11 -12.82 18.09 16.45
C VAL A 11 -11.86 18.42 17.57
N ASP A 12 -12.10 19.48 18.34
CA ASP A 12 -11.31 19.95 19.47
C ASP A 12 -11.76 19.38 20.83
N HIS A 13 -12.67 18.37 20.82
CA HIS A 13 -13.18 17.79 22.06
C HIS A 13 -12.08 17.09 22.87
N ARG A 14 -12.26 17.05 24.20
CA ARG A 14 -11.42 16.27 25.12
C ARG A 14 -11.95 14.83 25.26
N GLN A 15 -11.06 13.88 25.54
CA GLN A 15 -11.41 12.46 25.69
C GLN A 15 -12.53 12.20 26.71
N GLU A 16 -12.57 12.98 27.79
CA GLU A 16 -13.64 12.89 28.81
C GLU A 16 -15.04 13.17 28.24
N GLN A 17 -15.13 14.01 27.22
CA GLN A 17 -16.43 14.34 26.58
C GLN A 17 -17.02 13.13 25.81
N LEU A 18 -16.16 12.24 25.30
CA LEU A 18 -16.62 10.99 24.68
C LEU A 18 -17.24 10.07 25.75
N ARG A 19 -16.57 9.88 26.89
CA ARG A 19 -17.10 9.10 28.03
C ARG A 19 -18.43 9.65 28.54
N LYS A 20 -18.53 10.97 28.76
CA LYS A 20 -19.78 11.64 29.17
C LYS A 20 -20.91 11.44 28.16
N LYS A 21 -20.59 11.46 26.88
CA LYS A 21 -21.59 11.25 25.82
C LYS A 21 -22.09 9.81 25.80
N ILE A 22 -21.21 8.82 25.97
CA ILE A 22 -21.56 7.39 26.10
C ILE A 22 -22.48 7.21 27.30
N ALA A 23 -22.11 7.72 28.49
CA ALA A 23 -22.90 7.64 29.72
C ALA A 23 -24.32 8.22 29.53
N ARG A 24 -24.43 9.38 28.87
CA ARG A 24 -25.72 10.02 28.57
C ARG A 24 -26.61 9.17 27.65
N ILE A 25 -26.02 8.59 26.59
CA ILE A 25 -26.77 7.74 25.64
C ILE A 25 -27.26 6.47 26.34
N LEU A 26 -26.40 5.84 27.14
CA LEU A 26 -26.73 4.61 27.87
C LEU A 26 -27.56 4.87 29.13
N LYS A 27 -27.67 6.14 29.56
CA LYS A 27 -28.37 6.54 30.82
C LYS A 27 -27.81 5.81 32.04
N CYS A 28 -26.47 5.81 32.18
CA CYS A 28 -25.74 5.17 33.26
C CYS A 28 -24.60 6.07 33.78
N GLY A 29 -24.01 5.72 34.91
CA GLY A 29 -22.86 6.44 35.46
C GLY A 29 -21.59 6.25 34.63
N GLU A 30 -20.73 7.25 34.60
CA GLU A 30 -19.47 7.23 33.82
C GLU A 30 -18.48 6.13 34.30
N ASP A 31 -18.58 5.72 35.56
CA ASP A 31 -17.70 4.70 36.16
C ASP A 31 -18.25 3.27 36.06
N THR A 32 -19.45 3.10 35.46
CA THR A 32 -20.12 1.79 35.36
C THR A 32 -19.77 0.98 34.12
N PHE A 33 -18.90 1.49 33.28
CA PHE A 33 -18.50 0.85 32.03
C PHE A 33 -17.05 1.15 31.63
N SER A 34 -16.47 0.26 30.84
CA SER A 34 -15.30 0.50 30.01
C SER A 34 -15.72 0.58 28.53
N TYR A 35 -14.92 1.20 27.69
CA TYR A 35 -15.17 1.25 26.25
C TYR A 35 -13.88 1.21 25.44
N GLU A 36 -14.00 0.67 24.22
CA GLU A 36 -12.96 0.69 23.19
C GLU A 36 -13.46 1.52 22.00
N ILE A 37 -12.60 2.37 21.43
CA ILE A 37 -12.91 3.05 20.18
C ILE A 37 -12.67 2.05 19.04
N VAL A 38 -13.73 1.76 18.27
CA VAL A 38 -13.68 0.85 17.12
C VAL A 38 -13.41 1.62 15.83
N ARG A 39 -13.93 2.84 15.75
CA ARG A 39 -13.77 3.70 14.58
C ARG A 39 -13.87 5.16 14.93
N GLN A 40 -12.97 5.96 14.35
CA GLN A 40 -13.02 7.42 14.34
C GLN A 40 -12.98 7.88 12.88
N SER A 41 -13.93 8.68 12.46
CA SER A 41 -13.97 9.30 11.14
C SER A 41 -14.24 10.79 11.24
N LEU A 42 -13.73 11.56 10.26
CA LEU A 42 -13.99 13.00 10.17
C LEU A 42 -15.23 13.27 9.32
N ASP A 43 -16.16 14.06 9.84
CA ASP A 43 -17.25 14.66 9.10
C ASP A 43 -16.94 16.16 8.92
N ALA A 44 -16.41 16.52 7.76
CA ALA A 44 -16.03 17.89 7.38
C ALA A 44 -16.92 18.45 6.26
N ARG A 45 -18.11 17.89 6.05
CA ARG A 45 -19.07 18.39 5.03
C ARG A 45 -19.51 19.85 5.28
N HIS A 46 -19.49 20.26 6.52
CA HIS A 46 -19.71 21.65 6.95
C HIS A 46 -18.38 22.18 7.50
N LYS A 47 -17.75 23.10 6.75
CA LYS A 47 -16.42 23.63 7.07
C LYS A 47 -16.36 24.34 8.42
N ASP A 48 -17.46 24.96 8.84
CA ASP A 48 -17.57 25.68 10.13
C ASP A 48 -17.98 24.77 11.30
N ASP A 49 -18.41 23.52 11.05
CA ASP A 49 -18.90 22.58 12.06
C ASP A 49 -18.33 21.18 11.83
N LYS A 50 -17.00 21.09 11.82
CA LYS A 50 -16.28 19.81 11.66
C LYS A 50 -16.43 18.95 12.91
N LYS A 51 -16.70 17.65 12.73
CA LYS A 51 -16.92 16.70 13.82
C LYS A 51 -16.17 15.40 13.61
N PHE A 52 -15.64 14.84 14.70
CA PHE A 52 -15.32 13.44 14.72
C PHE A 52 -16.58 12.60 14.98
N VAL A 53 -16.70 11.50 14.22
CA VAL A 53 -17.78 10.53 14.34
C VAL A 53 -17.18 9.21 14.82
N TYR A 54 -17.60 8.77 16.01
CA TYR A 54 -17.10 7.57 16.65
C TYR A 54 -18.05 6.39 16.52
N THR A 55 -17.48 5.20 16.47
CA THR A 55 -18.12 3.94 16.85
C THR A 55 -17.33 3.39 18.04
N VAL A 56 -18.04 3.01 19.10
CA VAL A 56 -17.43 2.45 20.31
C VAL A 56 -18.10 1.15 20.71
N ASP A 57 -17.34 0.24 21.29
CA ASP A 57 -17.83 -0.96 21.94
C ASP A 57 -17.72 -0.77 23.45
N VAL A 58 -18.82 -0.95 24.14
CA VAL A 58 -18.96 -0.71 25.59
C VAL A 58 -19.14 -2.04 26.31
N SER A 59 -18.33 -2.25 27.35
CA SER A 59 -18.43 -3.39 28.27
C SER A 59 -18.97 -2.92 29.61
N THR A 60 -20.02 -3.58 30.09
CA THR A 60 -20.67 -3.28 31.37
C THR A 60 -21.40 -4.53 31.92
N PRO A 61 -21.41 -4.76 33.23
CA PRO A 61 -22.23 -5.82 33.83
C PRO A 61 -23.73 -5.66 33.58
N ALA A 62 -24.21 -4.42 33.32
CA ALA A 62 -25.61 -4.11 33.11
C ALA A 62 -26.07 -4.18 31.64
N GLU A 63 -25.32 -4.82 30.74
CA GLU A 63 -25.52 -4.85 29.30
C GLU A 63 -26.97 -5.12 28.87
N LYS A 64 -27.55 -6.25 29.30
CA LYS A 64 -28.91 -6.64 28.93
C LYS A 64 -29.97 -5.61 29.38
N LYS A 65 -29.77 -5.02 30.57
CA LYS A 65 -30.67 -4.01 31.14
C LYS A 65 -30.60 -2.71 30.36
N LEU A 66 -29.39 -2.27 29.98
CA LEU A 66 -29.18 -1.03 29.22
C LEU A 66 -29.70 -1.16 27.78
N LEU A 67 -29.48 -2.28 27.12
CA LEU A 67 -30.02 -2.54 25.78
C LEU A 67 -31.57 -2.55 25.77
N ARG A 68 -32.21 -3.18 26.74
CA ARG A 68 -33.67 -3.22 26.82
C ARG A 68 -34.31 -1.82 27.04
N LYS A 69 -33.59 -0.95 27.75
CA LYS A 69 -34.05 0.42 28.05
C LYS A 69 -33.76 1.44 26.95
N ASN A 70 -32.81 1.11 26.08
CA ASN A 70 -32.39 2.01 25.03
C ASN A 70 -33.16 1.72 23.73
N ARG A 71 -33.78 2.75 23.15
CA ARG A 71 -34.52 2.68 21.86
C ARG A 71 -33.78 3.33 20.71
N ASP A 72 -32.54 3.81 20.94
CA ASP A 72 -31.71 4.42 19.90
C ASP A 72 -31.22 3.33 18.93
N LYS A 73 -31.53 3.46 17.64
CA LYS A 73 -31.12 2.55 16.58
C LYS A 73 -29.59 2.44 16.41
N ASN A 74 -28.85 3.41 16.95
CA ASN A 74 -27.38 3.41 16.94
C ASN A 74 -26.77 2.63 18.11
N VAL A 75 -27.62 2.09 19.03
CA VAL A 75 -27.19 1.28 20.18
C VAL A 75 -27.66 -0.14 19.96
N THR A 76 -26.70 -1.02 19.70
CA THR A 76 -26.96 -2.43 19.34
C THR A 76 -26.16 -3.40 20.17
N PHE A 77 -26.61 -4.63 20.27
CA PHE A 77 -25.79 -5.73 20.76
C PHE A 77 -24.70 -6.06 19.74
N PHE A 78 -23.49 -6.32 20.21
CA PHE A 78 -22.37 -6.73 19.38
C PHE A 78 -21.58 -7.85 20.09
N GLU A 79 -21.28 -8.89 19.35
CA GLU A 79 -20.40 -9.96 19.77
C GLU A 79 -19.05 -9.82 19.05
N LYS A 80 -17.99 -9.57 19.83
CA LYS A 80 -16.63 -9.43 19.31
C LYS A 80 -16.13 -10.83 18.91
N LYS A 81 -15.91 -11.02 17.62
CA LYS A 81 -15.23 -12.21 17.11
C LYS A 81 -13.74 -11.95 17.12
N GLU A 82 -13.01 -12.80 17.80
CA GLU A 82 -11.55 -12.75 17.79
C GLU A 82 -11.02 -13.54 16.61
N TYR A 83 -9.94 -13.03 16.02
CA TYR A 83 -9.20 -13.76 15.00
C TYR A 83 -8.56 -15.00 15.63
N CYS A 84 -8.70 -16.14 14.97
CA CYS A 84 -8.11 -17.39 15.41
C CYS A 84 -7.27 -17.97 14.26
N PHE A 85 -5.97 -18.14 14.51
CA PHE A 85 -5.08 -18.81 13.58
C PHE A 85 -5.33 -20.33 13.65
N PRO A 86 -5.33 -21.07 12.53
CA PRO A 86 -5.68 -22.50 12.52
C PRO A 86 -4.66 -23.34 13.28
N LYS A 87 -5.07 -24.56 13.65
CA LYS A 87 -4.17 -25.59 14.17
C LYS A 87 -3.35 -26.19 13.04
N SER A 88 -2.15 -26.69 13.36
CA SER A 88 -1.27 -27.35 12.40
C SER A 88 -1.90 -28.65 11.88
N GLY A 89 -1.67 -28.90 10.58
CA GLY A 89 -2.02 -30.16 9.91
C GLY A 89 -1.07 -31.30 10.25
N GLU A 90 -1.09 -32.35 9.42
CA GLU A 90 -0.39 -33.60 9.72
C GLU A 90 0.76 -33.91 8.74
N GLU A 91 0.80 -33.27 7.55
CA GLU A 91 1.85 -33.52 6.56
C GLU A 91 3.22 -33.02 7.07
N ILE A 92 4.25 -33.86 6.96
CA ILE A 92 5.59 -33.55 7.49
C ILE A 92 6.39 -32.76 6.47
N LEU A 93 6.94 -31.61 6.87
CA LEU A 93 7.97 -30.88 6.15
C LEU A 93 9.35 -31.34 6.59
N LYS A 94 10.26 -31.56 5.64
CA LYS A 94 11.67 -31.86 5.91
C LYS A 94 12.50 -30.59 6.10
N ASN A 95 12.09 -29.51 5.42
CA ASN A 95 12.76 -28.22 5.41
C ASN A 95 11.82 -27.09 5.83
N PRO A 96 12.33 -26.05 6.49
CA PRO A 96 11.55 -24.87 6.80
C PRO A 96 10.94 -24.23 5.54
N PRO A 97 9.71 -23.65 5.63
CA PRO A 97 9.13 -22.89 4.54
C PRO A 97 10.03 -21.72 4.13
N VAL A 98 10.21 -21.53 2.83
CA VAL A 98 10.92 -20.38 2.27
C VAL A 98 9.91 -19.29 1.91
N VAL A 99 10.16 -18.05 2.33
CA VAL A 99 9.35 -16.87 1.98
C VAL A 99 10.21 -15.93 1.14
N VAL A 100 9.83 -15.70 -0.11
CA VAL A 100 10.57 -14.86 -1.05
C VAL A 100 10.00 -13.45 -1.06
N GLY A 101 10.77 -12.50 -0.53
CA GLY A 101 10.42 -11.10 -0.36
C GLY A 101 9.98 -10.77 1.07
N SER A 102 10.50 -9.65 1.58
CA SER A 102 10.25 -9.12 2.92
C SER A 102 9.33 -7.88 2.93
N GLY A 103 8.48 -7.76 1.90
CA GLY A 103 7.39 -6.78 1.91
C GLY A 103 6.26 -7.19 2.87
N PRO A 104 5.15 -6.41 2.97
CA PRO A 104 4.09 -6.68 3.94
C PRO A 104 3.52 -8.11 3.85
N ALA A 105 3.36 -8.67 2.65
CA ALA A 105 2.89 -10.04 2.47
C ALA A 105 3.86 -11.07 3.06
N GLY A 106 5.16 -10.94 2.76
CA GLY A 106 6.19 -11.87 3.22
C GLY A 106 6.42 -11.77 4.73
N ILE A 107 6.54 -10.56 5.27
CA ILE A 107 6.71 -10.34 6.72
C ILE A 107 5.55 -10.94 7.51
N PHE A 108 4.29 -10.66 7.13
CA PHE A 108 3.14 -11.21 7.85
C PHE A 108 3.00 -12.73 7.67
N CYS A 109 3.29 -13.27 6.50
CA CYS A 109 3.33 -14.71 6.30
C CYS A 109 4.39 -15.36 7.21
N ALA A 110 5.62 -14.84 7.20
CA ALA A 110 6.72 -15.34 8.01
C ALA A 110 6.43 -15.21 9.53
N TRP A 111 5.85 -14.08 9.96
CA TRP A 111 5.51 -13.85 11.36
C TRP A 111 4.52 -14.91 11.90
N TYR A 112 3.45 -15.20 11.12
CA TYR A 112 2.47 -16.21 11.54
C TYR A 112 3.01 -17.63 11.45
N LEU A 113 3.83 -17.94 10.46
CA LEU A 113 4.53 -19.23 10.37
C LEU A 113 5.53 -19.42 11.53
N ALA A 114 6.33 -18.40 11.87
CA ALA A 114 7.27 -18.45 12.99
C ALA A 114 6.54 -18.65 14.31
N ARG A 115 5.49 -17.86 14.56
CA ARG A 115 4.63 -18.00 15.76
C ARG A 115 4.02 -19.40 15.89
N ALA A 116 3.71 -20.04 14.77
CA ALA A 116 3.18 -21.39 14.74
C ALA A 116 4.26 -22.49 14.77
N GLY A 117 5.56 -22.16 14.86
CA GLY A 117 6.68 -23.08 15.02
C GLY A 117 7.29 -23.61 13.72
N TYR A 118 7.01 -22.98 12.55
CA TYR A 118 7.53 -23.44 11.24
C TYR A 118 8.94 -22.95 10.92
N ARG A 119 9.53 -22.05 11.68
CA ARG A 119 10.91 -21.52 11.51
C ARG A 119 11.19 -21.03 10.08
N PRO A 120 10.38 -20.12 9.48
CA PRO A 120 10.51 -19.76 8.08
C PRO A 120 11.85 -19.11 7.76
N LEU A 121 12.37 -19.35 6.55
CA LEU A 121 13.51 -18.64 5.99
C LEU A 121 13.01 -17.55 5.03
N VAL A 122 13.23 -16.29 5.36
CA VAL A 122 12.87 -15.16 4.50
C VAL A 122 14.07 -14.78 3.64
N LEU A 123 13.88 -14.77 2.32
CA LEU A 123 14.88 -14.36 1.33
C LEU A 123 14.49 -13.00 0.75
N GLU A 124 15.32 -12.00 0.98
CA GLU A 124 15.13 -10.64 0.44
C GLU A 124 16.28 -10.32 -0.52
N ARG A 125 15.93 -9.85 -1.73
CA ARG A 125 16.92 -9.50 -2.75
C ARG A 125 17.73 -8.26 -2.40
N GLY A 126 17.07 -7.28 -1.73
CA GLY A 126 17.72 -6.04 -1.32
C GLY A 126 18.28 -6.08 0.09
N GLN A 127 18.62 -4.90 0.57
CA GLN A 127 19.27 -4.69 1.85
C GLN A 127 18.26 -4.61 3.01
N GLU A 128 18.76 -4.76 4.23
CA GLU A 128 18.03 -4.44 5.46
C GLU A 128 17.64 -2.95 5.52
N ALA A 129 16.63 -2.61 6.30
CA ALA A 129 15.91 -1.34 6.22
C ALA A 129 16.80 -0.10 6.35
N GLN A 130 17.78 -0.08 7.26
CA GLN A 130 18.67 1.08 7.44
C GLN A 130 19.64 1.25 6.28
N LYS A 131 20.33 0.20 5.85
CA LYS A 131 21.22 0.24 4.68
C LYS A 131 20.46 0.60 3.41
N ARG A 132 19.26 0.04 3.25
CA ARG A 132 18.37 0.37 2.14
C ARG A 132 18.03 1.86 2.14
N LYS A 133 17.72 2.44 3.32
CA LYS A 133 17.45 3.88 3.43
C LYS A 133 18.63 4.71 2.93
N GLU A 134 19.85 4.38 3.35
CA GLU A 134 21.07 5.06 2.91
C GLU A 134 21.26 4.94 1.39
N THR A 135 21.03 3.76 0.83
CA THR A 135 21.11 3.50 -0.62
C THR A 135 20.05 4.30 -1.39
N VAL A 136 18.83 4.40 -0.89
CA VAL A 136 17.76 5.20 -1.50
C VAL A 136 18.04 6.69 -1.40
N ASP A 137 18.50 7.18 -0.24
CA ASP A 137 18.87 8.59 -0.05
C ASP A 137 20.03 9.00 -0.99
N ARG A 138 21.03 8.12 -1.18
CA ARG A 138 22.12 8.32 -2.14
C ARG A 138 21.59 8.34 -3.57
N PHE A 139 20.68 7.43 -3.93
CA PHE A 139 20.07 7.42 -5.26
C PHE A 139 19.33 8.74 -5.55
N TRP A 140 18.56 9.25 -4.60
CA TRP A 140 17.85 10.52 -4.78
C TRP A 140 18.77 11.73 -4.88
N LYS A 141 19.93 11.69 -4.19
CA LYS A 141 20.92 12.77 -4.20
C LYS A 141 21.81 12.73 -5.44
N ASP A 142 22.36 11.57 -5.75
CA ASP A 142 23.47 11.41 -6.71
C ASP A 142 23.02 10.74 -8.03
N GLY A 143 21.80 10.23 -8.10
CA GLY A 143 21.24 9.54 -9.28
C GLY A 143 21.79 8.12 -9.49
N ILE A 144 22.53 7.55 -8.51
CA ILE A 144 23.13 6.22 -8.61
C ILE A 144 22.13 5.17 -8.13
N LEU A 145 21.52 4.45 -9.07
CA LEU A 145 20.56 3.39 -8.80
C LEU A 145 21.26 2.08 -8.44
N ASP A 146 20.86 1.48 -7.31
CA ASP A 146 21.11 0.06 -7.04
C ASP A 146 19.89 -0.75 -7.52
N PRO A 147 20.02 -1.64 -8.53
CA PRO A 147 18.92 -2.39 -9.08
C PRO A 147 18.37 -3.46 -8.12
N GLU A 148 19.12 -3.87 -7.12
CA GLU A 148 18.70 -4.89 -6.16
C GLU A 148 18.20 -4.28 -4.83
N SER A 149 18.60 -3.02 -4.49
CA SER A 149 18.15 -2.34 -3.28
C SER A 149 17.76 -0.88 -3.56
N ASN A 150 16.45 -0.59 -3.57
CA ASN A 150 15.90 0.70 -4.00
C ASN A 150 14.52 0.96 -3.40
N VAL A 151 13.73 1.90 -3.94
CA VAL A 151 12.36 2.19 -3.48
C VAL A 151 11.42 0.99 -3.60
N GLN A 152 11.69 0.03 -4.50
CA GLN A 152 10.84 -1.14 -4.75
C GLN A 152 11.33 -2.39 -3.98
N PHE A 153 12.63 -2.56 -3.85
CA PHE A 153 13.27 -3.76 -3.29
C PHE A 153 14.03 -3.46 -2.00
N GLY A 154 14.07 -4.43 -1.11
CA GLY A 154 14.67 -4.38 0.21
C GLY A 154 13.63 -4.53 1.31
N GLU A 155 14.07 -4.62 2.55
CA GLU A 155 13.26 -4.89 3.73
C GLU A 155 12.06 -3.93 3.83
N GLY A 156 10.87 -4.50 4.05
CA GLY A 156 9.59 -3.78 4.10
C GLY A 156 8.95 -3.53 2.71
N GLY A 157 9.65 -3.85 1.60
CA GLY A 157 9.15 -3.70 0.23
C GLY A 157 8.84 -2.25 -0.16
N ALA A 158 8.10 -2.05 -1.25
CA ALA A 158 7.73 -0.72 -1.77
C ALA A 158 6.89 0.11 -0.77
N GLY A 159 6.19 -0.54 0.17
CA GLY A 159 5.38 0.12 1.20
C GLY A 159 6.18 1.04 2.12
N THR A 160 7.44 0.72 2.39
CA THR A 160 8.31 1.48 3.29
C THR A 160 8.55 2.92 2.80
N PHE A 161 8.69 3.13 1.49
CA PHE A 161 8.88 4.45 0.88
C PHE A 161 7.60 4.96 0.20
N SER A 162 6.49 4.95 0.93
CA SER A 162 5.18 5.40 0.47
C SER A 162 4.52 6.35 1.47
N ASP A 163 3.26 6.74 1.25
CA ASP A 163 2.47 7.44 2.28
C ASP A 163 2.04 6.51 3.43
N GLY A 164 2.29 5.21 3.30
CA GLY A 164 2.00 4.23 4.36
C GLY A 164 0.53 4.13 4.75
N LYS A 165 -0.39 4.29 3.81
CA LYS A 165 -1.83 4.11 4.06
C LYS A 165 -2.15 2.68 4.46
N LEU A 166 -2.89 2.53 5.55
CA LEU A 166 -3.28 1.22 6.08
C LEU A 166 -4.76 0.88 5.83
N ASN A 167 -5.53 1.79 5.24
CA ASN A 167 -6.92 1.50 4.92
C ASN A 167 -7.03 0.57 3.69
N THR A 168 -7.94 -0.38 3.77
CA THR A 168 -8.25 -1.31 2.67
C THR A 168 -9.75 -1.38 2.43
N LEU A 169 -10.16 -1.69 1.18
CA LEU A 169 -11.54 -1.99 0.81
C LEU A 169 -11.81 -3.50 0.72
N VAL A 170 -10.81 -4.33 0.99
CA VAL A 170 -10.96 -5.78 1.01
C VAL A 170 -11.92 -6.18 2.13
N LYS A 171 -12.97 -6.95 1.79
CA LYS A 171 -13.89 -7.52 2.78
C LYS A 171 -13.13 -8.54 3.63
N ASP A 172 -13.26 -8.42 4.94
CA ASP A 172 -12.55 -9.26 5.91
C ASP A 172 -13.51 -9.91 6.92
N PRO A 173 -14.14 -11.02 6.56
CA PRO A 173 -15.03 -11.73 7.48
C PRO A 173 -14.29 -12.43 8.63
N ASN A 174 -12.98 -12.60 8.52
CA ASN A 174 -12.15 -13.38 9.45
C ASN A 174 -11.37 -12.50 10.45
N GLY A 175 -11.36 -11.18 10.30
CA GLY A 175 -10.68 -10.27 11.23
C GLY A 175 -9.18 -10.08 10.99
N ARG A 176 -8.63 -10.50 9.84
CA ARG A 176 -7.19 -10.34 9.50
C ARG A 176 -6.76 -8.89 9.42
N ASN A 177 -7.65 -7.97 8.97
CA ASN A 177 -7.34 -6.53 8.95
C ASN A 177 -7.03 -6.01 10.36
N HIS A 178 -7.86 -6.35 11.33
CA HIS A 178 -7.63 -5.95 12.72
C HIS A 178 -6.34 -6.54 13.28
N GLU A 179 -6.05 -7.81 12.94
CA GLU A 179 -4.78 -8.45 13.31
C GLU A 179 -3.57 -7.73 12.72
N VAL A 180 -3.61 -7.32 11.44
CA VAL A 180 -2.53 -6.54 10.82
C VAL A 180 -2.25 -5.26 11.61
N LEU A 181 -3.29 -4.48 11.90
CA LEU A 181 -3.14 -3.23 12.65
C LEU A 181 -2.62 -3.47 14.08
N LYS A 182 -3.10 -4.53 14.74
CA LYS A 182 -2.64 -4.94 16.06
C LYS A 182 -1.15 -5.30 16.06
N ARG A 183 -0.68 -6.08 15.06
CA ARG A 183 0.74 -6.43 14.95
C ARG A 183 1.60 -5.19 14.70
N PHE A 184 1.15 -4.25 13.90
CA PHE A 184 1.86 -2.98 13.73
C PHE A 184 1.97 -2.18 15.03
N VAL A 185 0.90 -2.13 15.86
CA VAL A 185 0.95 -1.48 17.17
C VAL A 185 1.93 -2.20 18.10
N GLU A 186 1.92 -3.52 18.15
CA GLU A 186 2.87 -4.33 18.93
C GLU A 186 4.32 -4.14 18.45
N ALA A 187 4.51 -3.77 17.17
CA ALA A 187 5.82 -3.44 16.61
C ALA A 187 6.19 -1.94 16.74
N GLY A 188 5.40 -1.15 17.47
CA GLY A 188 5.72 0.25 17.80
C GLY A 188 4.92 1.30 17.04
N ALA A 189 3.90 0.93 16.25
CA ALA A 189 3.01 1.90 15.64
C ALA A 189 2.10 2.59 16.68
N PRO A 190 1.66 3.84 16.43
CA PRO A 190 0.71 4.52 17.28
C PRO A 190 -0.61 3.74 17.43
N GLN A 191 -1.16 3.69 18.64
CA GLN A 191 -2.40 2.95 18.96
C GLN A 191 -3.60 3.42 18.12
N GLU A 192 -3.61 4.66 17.68
CA GLU A 192 -4.70 5.29 16.94
C GLU A 192 -4.93 4.64 15.56
N ILE A 193 -3.95 3.98 14.97
CA ILE A 193 -4.12 3.32 13.68
C ILE A 193 -5.20 2.24 13.70
N VAL A 194 -5.49 1.67 14.86
CA VAL A 194 -6.48 0.59 15.00
C VAL A 194 -7.90 1.09 14.78
N TYR A 195 -8.18 2.37 15.10
CA TYR A 195 -9.53 2.91 15.01
C TYR A 195 -9.68 4.10 14.05
N GLN A 196 -8.62 4.74 13.62
CA GLN A 196 -8.72 5.80 12.61
C GLN A 196 -9.22 5.26 11.28
N GLN A 197 -10.13 5.99 10.62
CA GLN A 197 -10.67 5.59 9.32
C GLN A 197 -9.63 5.66 8.19
N LYS A 198 -8.66 6.56 8.31
CA LYS A 198 -7.58 6.77 7.34
C LYS A 198 -6.23 6.69 8.06
N PRO A 199 -5.88 5.54 8.65
CA PRO A 199 -4.61 5.41 9.36
C PRO A 199 -3.45 5.42 8.37
N HIS A 200 -2.33 6.01 8.79
CA HIS A 200 -1.10 5.98 8.02
C HIS A 200 0.12 5.83 8.94
N LEU A 201 1.19 5.31 8.37
CA LEU A 201 2.51 5.22 9.00
C LEU A 201 3.52 5.80 8.02
N GLY A 202 4.12 6.94 8.35
CA GLY A 202 5.14 7.56 7.52
C GLY A 202 6.37 6.67 7.31
N THR A 203 7.13 6.95 6.26
CA THR A 203 8.36 6.19 5.94
C THR A 203 9.31 6.11 7.14
N ASP A 204 9.45 7.19 7.90
CA ASP A 204 10.27 7.31 9.10
C ASP A 204 9.85 6.37 10.23
N VAL A 205 8.57 6.06 10.35
CA VAL A 205 8.01 5.14 11.35
C VAL A 205 8.03 3.70 10.85
N LEU A 206 7.71 3.47 9.57
CA LEU A 206 7.64 2.13 8.98
C LEU A 206 8.98 1.38 9.03
N ILE A 207 10.11 2.08 8.87
CA ILE A 207 11.46 1.49 8.96
C ILE A 207 11.63 0.76 10.31
N GLY A 208 11.39 1.44 11.42
CA GLY A 208 11.53 0.82 12.75
C GLY A 208 10.52 -0.32 13.01
N ILE A 209 9.31 -0.22 12.44
CA ILE A 209 8.29 -1.27 12.58
C ILE A 209 8.72 -2.55 11.86
N VAL A 210 9.24 -2.47 10.63
CA VAL A 210 9.65 -3.67 9.88
C VAL A 210 10.87 -4.33 10.53
N GLU A 211 11.81 -3.56 11.06
CA GLU A 211 12.95 -4.08 11.85
C GLU A 211 12.48 -4.81 13.12
N THR A 212 11.54 -4.22 13.85
CA THR A 212 10.96 -4.85 15.05
C THR A 212 10.27 -6.17 14.70
N MET A 213 9.48 -6.19 13.60
CA MET A 213 8.82 -7.42 13.16
C MET A 213 9.83 -8.49 12.72
N ARG A 214 10.92 -8.12 12.07
CA ARG A 214 12.01 -9.05 11.74
C ARG A 214 12.60 -9.69 13.00
N HIS A 215 12.97 -8.88 14.00
CA HIS A 215 13.51 -9.41 15.26
C HIS A 215 12.52 -10.34 15.96
N GLN A 216 11.23 -10.02 15.98
CA GLN A 216 10.21 -10.92 16.51
C GLN A 216 10.17 -12.28 15.78
N ILE A 217 10.30 -12.27 14.44
CA ILE A 217 10.35 -13.50 13.64
C ILE A 217 11.61 -14.31 13.98
N GLU A 218 12.76 -13.66 14.11
CA GLU A 218 14.04 -14.29 14.48
C GLU A 218 14.00 -14.88 15.90
N GLU A 219 13.44 -14.16 16.87
CA GLU A 219 13.20 -14.65 18.24
C GLU A 219 12.30 -15.89 18.28
N MET A 220 11.33 -15.99 17.37
CA MET A 220 10.46 -17.17 17.20
C MET A 220 11.10 -18.30 16.38
N GLY A 221 12.39 -18.19 16.02
CA GLY A 221 13.16 -19.22 15.32
C GLY A 221 13.11 -19.14 13.79
N GLY A 222 12.55 -18.07 13.21
CA GLY A 222 12.70 -17.76 11.78
C GLY A 222 14.08 -17.17 11.47
N ALA A 223 14.38 -16.99 10.18
CA ALA A 223 15.65 -16.41 9.74
C ALA A 223 15.44 -15.50 8.53
N PHE A 224 16.32 -14.49 8.40
CA PHE A 224 16.36 -13.58 7.24
C PHE A 224 17.71 -13.69 6.54
N ARG A 225 17.66 -13.66 5.20
CA ARG A 225 18.84 -13.51 4.35
C ARG A 225 18.58 -12.36 3.38
N PHE A 226 19.31 -11.27 3.56
CA PHE A 226 19.33 -10.13 2.66
C PHE A 226 20.31 -10.35 1.51
N GLU A 227 20.22 -9.52 0.46
CA GLU A 227 21.06 -9.62 -0.75
C GLU A 227 21.00 -11.03 -1.37
N SER A 228 19.82 -11.68 -1.23
CA SER A 228 19.55 -13.07 -1.56
C SER A 228 18.38 -13.17 -2.54
N LYS A 229 18.68 -12.86 -3.81
CA LYS A 229 17.72 -12.91 -4.90
C LYS A 229 17.45 -14.36 -5.32
N VAL A 230 16.18 -14.76 -5.32
CA VAL A 230 15.79 -16.04 -5.91
C VAL A 230 15.83 -15.92 -7.43
N THR A 231 16.72 -16.67 -8.05
CA THR A 231 17.02 -16.62 -9.49
C THR A 231 16.43 -17.79 -10.25
N ASP A 232 16.14 -18.91 -9.57
CA ASP A 232 15.52 -20.08 -10.19
C ASP A 232 14.78 -20.97 -9.19
N LEU A 233 13.94 -21.90 -9.73
CA LEU A 233 13.21 -22.93 -8.99
C LEU A 233 13.61 -24.32 -9.51
N CYS A 234 14.05 -25.19 -8.61
CA CYS A 234 14.28 -26.60 -8.91
C CYS A 234 12.97 -27.38 -8.68
N MET A 235 12.45 -27.97 -9.74
CA MET A 235 11.17 -28.68 -9.73
C MET A 235 11.30 -30.03 -10.41
N GLU A 236 10.61 -31.04 -9.87
CA GLU A 236 10.51 -32.37 -10.49
C GLU A 236 9.09 -32.90 -10.32
N LYS A 237 8.53 -33.50 -11.39
CA LYS A 237 7.18 -34.12 -11.40
C LYS A 237 6.08 -33.24 -10.83
N GLY A 238 6.12 -31.92 -11.13
CA GLY A 238 5.12 -30.95 -10.69
C GLY A 238 5.23 -30.52 -9.23
N ARG A 239 6.39 -30.76 -8.58
CA ARG A 239 6.67 -30.39 -7.18
C ARG A 239 7.91 -29.54 -7.07
N LEU A 240 7.93 -28.61 -6.12
CA LEU A 240 9.11 -27.87 -5.73
C LEU A 240 10.06 -28.75 -4.92
N LEU A 241 11.36 -28.67 -5.21
CA LEU A 241 12.43 -29.36 -4.49
C LEU A 241 13.42 -28.41 -3.84
N ALA A 242 13.70 -27.27 -4.50
CA ALA A 242 14.64 -26.26 -3.98
C ALA A 242 14.40 -24.91 -4.66
N VAL A 243 14.89 -23.85 -4.03
CA VAL A 243 15.04 -22.50 -4.63
C VAL A 243 16.52 -22.22 -4.87
N GLU A 244 16.85 -21.56 -5.98
CA GLU A 244 18.21 -21.13 -6.30
C GLU A 244 18.39 -19.65 -6.01
N ILE A 245 19.51 -19.30 -5.36
CA ILE A 245 19.83 -17.93 -4.92
C ILE A 245 21.05 -17.44 -5.66
N ASN A 246 20.94 -16.24 -6.25
CA ASN A 246 22.05 -15.51 -6.88
C ASN A 246 22.81 -16.34 -7.94
N ASP A 247 22.12 -17.26 -8.64
CA ASP A 247 22.69 -18.20 -9.63
C ASP A 247 23.82 -19.10 -9.07
N LYS A 248 23.84 -19.37 -7.76
CA LYS A 248 24.97 -20.06 -7.09
C LYS A 248 24.54 -21.13 -6.11
N GLU A 249 23.62 -20.81 -5.21
CA GLU A 249 23.27 -21.65 -4.07
C GLU A 249 21.85 -22.22 -4.22
N LYS A 250 21.68 -23.50 -3.94
CA LYS A 250 20.39 -24.15 -3.90
C LYS A 250 20.00 -24.48 -2.47
N ILE A 251 18.84 -23.98 -2.04
CA ILE A 251 18.25 -24.25 -0.74
C ILE A 251 17.10 -25.25 -0.93
N PRO A 252 17.16 -26.45 -0.34
CA PRO A 252 16.06 -27.39 -0.35
C PRO A 252 14.79 -26.78 0.25
N ALA A 253 13.65 -26.93 -0.43
CA ALA A 253 12.37 -26.38 0.01
C ALA A 253 11.22 -27.17 -0.60
N GLU A 254 10.29 -27.63 0.23
CA GLU A 254 9.00 -28.20 -0.20
C GLU A 254 7.90 -27.13 -0.24
N VAL A 255 8.11 -26.01 0.45
CA VAL A 255 7.19 -24.87 0.51
C VAL A 255 7.94 -23.58 0.21
N CYS A 256 7.46 -22.86 -0.80
CA CYS A 256 7.97 -21.55 -1.19
C CYS A 256 6.81 -20.56 -1.37
N VAL A 257 6.80 -19.49 -0.56
CA VAL A 257 5.83 -18.40 -0.66
C VAL A 257 6.42 -17.30 -1.54
N LEU A 258 5.75 -16.99 -2.66
CA LEU A 258 6.18 -15.97 -3.60
C LEU A 258 5.56 -14.61 -3.25
N ALA A 259 6.17 -13.87 -2.33
CA ALA A 259 5.74 -12.53 -1.88
C ALA A 259 6.54 -11.40 -2.57
N LEU A 260 6.74 -11.50 -3.89
CA LEU A 260 7.72 -10.80 -4.72
C LEU A 260 7.52 -9.28 -4.84
N GLY A 261 6.31 -8.75 -4.55
CA GLY A 261 5.92 -7.41 -4.97
C GLY A 261 5.73 -7.30 -6.50
N HIS A 262 5.20 -6.16 -6.95
CA HIS A 262 4.82 -5.98 -8.37
C HIS A 262 6.00 -5.63 -9.30
N SER A 263 7.17 -5.28 -8.74
CA SER A 263 8.32 -4.79 -9.52
C SER A 263 9.37 -5.86 -9.85
N ALA A 264 9.25 -7.09 -9.34
CA ALA A 264 10.20 -8.19 -9.56
C ALA A 264 10.07 -8.83 -10.96
N ARG A 265 10.25 -8.02 -12.01
CA ARG A 265 9.96 -8.38 -13.42
C ARG A 265 10.86 -9.47 -13.95
N ASP A 266 12.11 -9.52 -13.50
CA ASP A 266 13.06 -10.60 -13.78
C ASP A 266 12.56 -11.93 -13.20
N THR A 267 12.09 -11.92 -11.97
CA THR A 267 11.51 -13.09 -11.31
C THR A 267 10.22 -13.54 -12.00
N PHE A 268 9.31 -12.62 -12.40
CA PHE A 268 8.14 -13.00 -13.20
C PHE A 268 8.54 -13.68 -14.53
N SER A 269 9.56 -13.18 -15.20
CA SER A 269 10.08 -13.79 -16.43
C SER A 269 10.64 -15.19 -16.18
N MET A 270 11.37 -15.39 -15.07
CA MET A 270 11.88 -16.70 -14.65
C MET A 270 10.73 -17.66 -14.35
N LEU A 271 9.76 -17.26 -13.54
CA LEU A 271 8.57 -18.07 -13.20
C LEU A 271 7.79 -18.48 -14.45
N HIS A 272 7.61 -17.56 -15.40
CA HIS A 272 6.95 -17.85 -16.67
C HIS A 272 7.68 -18.90 -17.49
N ARG A 273 9.03 -18.77 -17.63
CA ARG A 273 9.86 -19.79 -18.30
C ARG A 273 9.81 -21.16 -17.62
N ARG A 274 9.63 -21.17 -16.30
CA ARG A 274 9.49 -22.40 -15.49
C ARG A 274 8.07 -23.00 -15.54
N GLY A 275 7.15 -22.43 -16.33
CA GLY A 275 5.79 -22.95 -16.50
C GLY A 275 4.85 -22.68 -15.33
N ILE A 276 5.15 -21.71 -14.48
CA ILE A 276 4.19 -21.21 -13.49
C ILE A 276 3.06 -20.49 -14.22
N PHE A 277 1.83 -20.90 -13.96
CA PHE A 277 0.67 -20.39 -14.69
C PHE A 277 0.34 -18.95 -14.26
N MET A 278 0.38 -18.05 -15.25
CA MET A 278 0.13 -16.62 -15.07
C MET A 278 -0.87 -16.10 -16.09
N GLN A 279 -1.57 -15.03 -15.70
CA GLN A 279 -2.52 -14.33 -16.56
C GLN A 279 -2.19 -12.84 -16.59
N PRO A 280 -2.40 -12.14 -17.72
CA PRO A 280 -2.34 -10.70 -17.76
C PRO A 280 -3.46 -10.11 -16.90
N LYS A 281 -3.20 -8.97 -16.29
CA LYS A 281 -4.15 -8.30 -15.39
C LYS A 281 -4.23 -6.83 -15.74
N SER A 282 -5.46 -6.30 -15.81
CA SER A 282 -5.69 -4.85 -15.92
C SER A 282 -5.08 -4.11 -14.72
N PHE A 283 -4.52 -2.94 -14.99
CA PHE A 283 -3.98 -2.01 -14.00
C PHE A 283 -4.25 -0.56 -14.42
N ALA A 284 -3.55 0.42 -13.89
CA ALA A 284 -3.69 1.80 -14.31
C ALA A 284 -2.33 2.46 -14.41
N VAL A 285 -2.20 3.43 -15.30
CA VAL A 285 -0.99 4.23 -15.50
C VAL A 285 -1.33 5.70 -15.65
N GLY A 286 -0.39 6.57 -15.37
CA GLY A 286 -0.59 8.00 -15.54
C GLY A 286 0.56 8.82 -15.01
N LEU A 287 0.23 9.96 -14.45
CA LEU A 287 1.19 10.96 -13.99
C LEU A 287 0.96 11.26 -12.51
N ARG A 288 1.98 11.72 -11.83
CA ARG A 288 1.85 12.25 -10.48
C ARG A 288 1.66 13.75 -10.53
N MET A 289 0.60 14.22 -9.87
CA MET A 289 0.23 15.65 -9.86
C MET A 289 0.48 16.26 -8.50
N GLU A 290 1.10 17.45 -8.47
CA GLU A 290 1.35 18.22 -7.25
C GLU A 290 0.52 19.50 -7.22
N HIS A 291 0.02 19.83 -6.02
CA HIS A 291 -0.67 21.06 -5.67
C HIS A 291 -0.18 21.61 -4.34
N PRO A 292 -0.27 22.91 -4.07
CA PRO A 292 -0.03 23.44 -2.73
C PRO A 292 -0.94 22.78 -1.70
N GLN A 293 -0.40 22.21 -0.62
CA GLN A 293 -1.21 21.58 0.43
C GLN A 293 -2.20 22.56 1.05
N LYS A 294 -1.81 23.83 1.22
CA LYS A 294 -2.67 24.88 1.74
C LYS A 294 -3.94 25.09 0.90
N MET A 295 -3.82 25.01 -0.42
CA MET A 295 -4.98 25.10 -1.34
C MET A 295 -5.96 23.94 -1.07
N ILE A 296 -5.45 22.73 -0.92
CA ILE A 296 -6.27 21.55 -0.63
C ILE A 296 -6.94 21.67 0.76
N ASN A 297 -6.20 22.14 1.77
CA ASN A 297 -6.74 22.38 3.11
C ASN A 297 -7.86 23.42 3.08
N MET A 298 -7.65 24.54 2.41
CA MET A 298 -8.64 25.61 2.29
C MET A 298 -9.92 25.12 1.61
N ASP A 299 -9.79 24.34 0.54
CA ASP A 299 -10.97 23.81 -0.14
C ASP A 299 -11.73 22.78 0.69
N LEU A 300 -11.03 21.88 1.40
CA LEU A 300 -11.69 20.78 2.14
C LEU A 300 -12.05 21.14 3.57
N TYR A 301 -11.26 21.99 4.23
CA TYR A 301 -11.44 22.32 5.66
C TYR A 301 -11.88 23.77 5.89
N GLY A 302 -11.78 24.66 4.89
CA GLY A 302 -12.07 26.09 5.03
C GLY A 302 -10.96 26.90 5.70
N GLU A 303 -9.77 26.31 5.90
CA GLU A 303 -8.61 26.93 6.53
C GLU A 303 -7.33 26.34 5.95
N GLU A 304 -6.26 27.13 5.86
CA GLU A 304 -4.97 26.69 5.28
C GLU A 304 -4.23 25.67 6.16
N GLU A 305 -4.37 25.79 7.46
CA GLU A 305 -3.70 24.95 8.44
C GLU A 305 -4.66 24.58 9.57
N ASN A 306 -4.65 23.32 9.98
CA ASN A 306 -5.39 22.83 11.15
C ASN A 306 -4.53 21.82 11.92
N LYS A 307 -4.11 22.19 13.12
CA LYS A 307 -3.23 21.37 13.97
C LYS A 307 -3.88 20.06 14.44
N VAL A 308 -5.21 20.00 14.51
CA VAL A 308 -5.93 18.81 14.98
C VAL A 308 -6.19 17.83 13.83
N LEU A 309 -6.50 18.36 12.65
CA LEU A 309 -6.87 17.55 11.49
C LEU A 309 -5.65 17.18 10.62
N GLY A 310 -4.57 17.95 10.73
CA GLY A 310 -3.39 17.80 9.86
C GLY A 310 -3.67 18.13 8.40
N ALA A 311 -2.86 17.61 7.51
CA ALA A 311 -2.96 17.82 6.08
C ALA A 311 -4.18 17.13 5.47
N ALA A 312 -4.99 17.89 4.74
CA ALA A 312 -6.21 17.37 4.09
C ALA A 312 -5.88 16.40 2.96
N SER A 313 -6.67 15.34 2.85
CA SER A 313 -6.54 14.33 1.81
C SER A 313 -7.82 14.23 0.98
N TYR A 314 -7.64 14.03 -0.33
CA TYR A 314 -8.76 13.88 -1.27
C TYR A 314 -8.78 12.53 -1.98
N LYS A 315 -9.95 12.21 -2.54
CA LYS A 315 -10.12 11.14 -3.52
C LYS A 315 -11.08 11.65 -4.59
N VAL A 316 -10.63 11.69 -5.83
CA VAL A 316 -11.42 12.11 -6.99
C VAL A 316 -11.44 11.02 -8.04
N THR A 317 -12.58 10.90 -8.73
CA THR A 317 -12.80 9.95 -9.82
C THR A 317 -13.66 10.61 -10.87
N TYR A 318 -13.42 10.23 -12.13
CA TYR A 318 -14.21 10.69 -13.26
C TYR A 318 -14.24 9.60 -14.35
N THR A 319 -15.31 9.53 -15.12
CA THR A 319 -15.39 8.69 -16.33
C THR A 319 -15.34 9.60 -17.53
N CYS A 320 -14.30 9.44 -18.36
CA CYS A 320 -14.05 10.23 -19.53
C CYS A 320 -15.05 9.93 -20.66
N GLU A 321 -15.18 10.82 -21.64
CA GLU A 321 -16.04 10.66 -22.81
C GLU A 321 -15.70 9.38 -23.61
N ASN A 322 -14.41 9.00 -23.62
CA ASN A 322 -13.95 7.75 -24.26
C ASN A 322 -14.26 6.48 -23.44
N GLY A 323 -15.01 6.60 -22.34
CA GLY A 323 -15.41 5.51 -21.45
C GLY A 323 -14.35 5.06 -20.43
N ARG A 324 -13.13 5.61 -20.47
CA ARG A 324 -12.08 5.27 -19.48
C ARG A 324 -12.30 5.95 -18.16
N GLY A 325 -12.05 5.22 -17.09
CA GLY A 325 -12.02 5.78 -15.74
C GLY A 325 -10.67 6.45 -15.46
N ILE A 326 -10.70 7.69 -14.96
CA ILE A 326 -9.55 8.36 -14.36
C ILE A 326 -9.82 8.63 -12.88
N TYR A 327 -8.81 8.44 -12.03
CA TYR A 327 -8.95 8.63 -10.59
C TYR A 327 -7.62 8.99 -9.91
N SER A 328 -7.73 9.68 -8.76
CA SER A 328 -6.59 9.88 -7.88
C SER A 328 -6.26 8.59 -7.14
N PHE A 329 -4.98 8.24 -7.12
CA PHE A 329 -4.47 7.07 -6.42
C PHE A 329 -3.27 7.45 -5.54
N CYS A 330 -3.08 6.74 -4.44
CA CYS A 330 -1.97 6.97 -3.50
C CYS A 330 -1.70 8.47 -3.24
N MET A 331 -2.77 9.25 -2.93
CA MET A 331 -2.64 10.67 -2.60
C MET A 331 -1.85 10.82 -1.31
N CYS A 332 -0.80 11.64 -1.34
CA CYS A 332 0.15 11.90 -0.27
C CYS A 332 -0.01 13.35 0.21
N PRO A 333 -0.76 13.58 1.30
CA PRO A 333 -0.87 14.92 1.88
C PRO A 333 0.47 15.36 2.45
N GLY A 334 0.87 16.62 2.23
CA GLY A 334 2.15 17.14 2.71
C GLY A 334 3.33 16.20 2.43
N GLY A 335 3.37 15.65 1.20
CA GLY A 335 4.32 14.61 0.82
C GLY A 335 5.24 15.03 -0.33
N TYR A 336 5.98 14.07 -0.82
CA TYR A 336 6.98 14.24 -1.87
C TYR A 336 6.69 13.31 -3.05
N VAL A 337 6.94 13.78 -4.27
CA VAL A 337 7.12 12.88 -5.43
C VAL A 337 8.53 12.30 -5.35
N VAL A 338 8.67 11.00 -5.59
CA VAL A 338 9.97 10.32 -5.50
C VAL A 338 10.32 9.60 -6.79
N ASN A 339 11.61 9.59 -7.15
CA ASN A 339 12.12 8.68 -8.15
C ASN A 339 12.08 7.26 -7.57
N ALA A 340 11.19 6.43 -8.12
CA ALA A 340 10.94 5.05 -7.67
C ALA A 340 11.44 4.00 -8.68
N SER A 341 12.42 4.37 -9.50
CA SER A 341 13.05 3.47 -10.45
C SER A 341 13.71 2.26 -9.77
N SER A 342 13.71 1.12 -10.46
CA SER A 342 14.38 -0.11 -10.01
C SER A 342 15.12 -0.85 -11.13
N GLU A 343 15.06 -0.34 -12.36
CA GLU A 343 15.75 -0.89 -13.52
C GLU A 343 16.57 0.23 -14.19
N ALA A 344 17.79 -0.06 -14.61
CA ALA A 344 18.66 0.90 -15.32
C ALA A 344 18.01 1.31 -16.65
N GLY A 345 18.07 2.61 -16.98
CA GLY A 345 17.45 3.14 -18.20
C GLY A 345 15.93 3.23 -18.17
N MET A 346 15.31 3.03 -17.01
CA MET A 346 13.87 3.12 -16.79
C MET A 346 13.58 4.15 -15.70
N LEU A 347 12.52 4.95 -15.87
CA LEU A 347 12.14 5.93 -14.85
C LEU A 347 10.68 5.76 -14.47
N ALA A 348 10.45 5.53 -13.18
CA ALA A 348 9.12 5.54 -12.58
C ALA A 348 9.09 6.51 -11.41
N VAL A 349 7.95 7.15 -11.18
CA VAL A 349 7.69 7.98 -10.01
C VAL A 349 6.68 7.33 -9.09
N ASN A 350 6.75 7.69 -7.81
CA ASN A 350 5.73 7.38 -6.81
C ASN A 350 5.61 8.56 -5.84
N GLY A 351 4.76 8.46 -4.83
CA GLY A 351 4.67 9.45 -3.77
C GLY A 351 4.95 8.84 -2.41
N MET A 352 5.55 9.62 -1.54
CA MET A 352 5.77 9.29 -0.14
C MET A 352 5.43 10.43 0.78
N SER A 353 5.19 10.13 2.05
CA SER A 353 5.11 11.12 3.13
C SER A 353 5.87 10.64 4.35
N TYR A 354 6.41 11.58 5.10
CA TYR A 354 6.80 11.36 6.49
C TYR A 354 5.57 11.35 7.41
N GLN A 355 5.75 10.90 8.66
CA GLN A 355 4.64 10.86 9.62
C GLN A 355 3.99 12.23 9.83
N ALA A 356 4.77 13.30 9.82
CA ALA A 356 4.29 14.67 10.02
C ALA A 356 3.43 15.21 8.87
N ARG A 357 3.62 14.72 7.62
CA ARG A 357 2.90 15.22 6.42
C ARG A 357 2.97 16.74 6.26
N ASP A 358 4.17 17.31 6.43
CA ASP A 358 4.43 18.74 6.55
C ASP A 358 5.14 19.37 5.33
N SER A 359 5.28 18.63 4.23
CA SER A 359 5.76 19.21 2.97
C SER A 359 4.77 20.23 2.42
N LYS A 360 5.28 21.18 1.65
CA LYS A 360 4.48 22.28 1.06
C LYS A 360 3.39 21.80 0.10
N ASN A 361 3.60 20.66 -0.57
CA ASN A 361 2.69 20.14 -1.58
C ASN A 361 1.95 18.89 -1.11
N ALA A 362 0.71 18.78 -1.56
CA ALA A 362 -0.02 17.53 -1.71
C ALA A 362 0.30 16.93 -3.06
N ASN A 363 0.45 15.62 -3.16
CA ASN A 363 0.57 14.98 -4.47
C ASN A 363 -0.29 13.73 -4.57
N SER A 364 -0.70 13.36 -5.77
CA SER A 364 -1.37 12.09 -6.06
C SER A 364 -1.08 11.60 -7.48
N ALA A 365 -1.04 10.30 -7.66
CA ALA A 365 -1.15 9.74 -9.00
C ALA A 365 -2.53 10.05 -9.57
N LEU A 366 -2.58 10.50 -10.82
CA LEU A 366 -3.76 10.58 -11.66
C LEU A 366 -3.60 9.50 -12.72
N ILE A 367 -4.38 8.45 -12.58
CA ILE A 367 -4.18 7.22 -13.34
C ILE A 367 -5.44 6.82 -14.11
N VAL A 368 -5.19 6.32 -15.31
CA VAL A 368 -6.20 5.85 -16.27
C VAL A 368 -6.09 4.34 -16.36
N THR A 369 -7.23 3.66 -16.31
CA THR A 369 -7.28 2.20 -16.41
C THR A 369 -6.82 1.73 -17.79
N VAL A 370 -5.96 0.72 -17.80
CA VAL A 370 -5.51 -0.03 -18.98
C VAL A 370 -5.79 -1.51 -18.80
N SER A 371 -6.07 -2.18 -19.89
CA SER A 371 -6.41 -3.60 -19.96
C SER A 371 -5.48 -4.36 -20.91
N PRO A 372 -5.50 -5.69 -20.94
CA PRO A 372 -4.65 -6.47 -21.84
C PRO A 372 -4.76 -6.09 -23.32
N GLU A 373 -5.90 -5.53 -23.74
CA GLU A 373 -6.12 -5.04 -25.11
C GLU A 373 -5.27 -3.79 -25.45
N ASP A 374 -4.83 -3.06 -24.44
CA ASP A 374 -3.96 -1.88 -24.59
C ASP A 374 -2.47 -2.25 -24.68
N PHE A 375 -2.11 -3.51 -24.38
CA PHE A 375 -0.71 -3.90 -24.32
C PHE A 375 -0.15 -4.18 -25.71
N PRO A 376 1.04 -3.65 -26.05
CA PRO A 376 1.65 -3.88 -27.37
C PRO A 376 2.04 -5.36 -27.59
N GLU A 377 2.33 -6.07 -26.49
CA GLU A 377 2.64 -7.49 -26.50
C GLU A 377 1.52 -8.29 -25.81
N GLN A 378 1.12 -9.39 -26.43
CA GLN A 378 0.10 -10.27 -25.86
C GLN A 378 0.74 -11.27 -24.87
N GLY A 379 -0.11 -11.88 -24.02
CA GLY A 379 0.31 -12.89 -23.05
C GLY A 379 0.52 -12.37 -21.64
N ALA A 380 0.93 -13.26 -20.75
CA ALA A 380 0.97 -12.99 -19.30
C ALA A 380 1.88 -11.81 -18.91
N LEU A 381 2.96 -11.56 -19.65
CA LEU A 381 3.94 -10.53 -19.37
C LEU A 381 3.74 -9.23 -20.18
N GLY A 382 2.72 -9.15 -21.04
CA GLY A 382 2.47 -7.99 -21.91
C GLY A 382 2.32 -6.67 -21.14
N GLY A 383 1.69 -6.71 -19.97
CA GLY A 383 1.57 -5.55 -19.11
C GLY A 383 2.92 -5.05 -18.55
N ILE A 384 3.88 -5.95 -18.32
CA ILE A 384 5.25 -5.59 -17.93
C ILE A 384 5.96 -4.87 -19.08
N ALA A 385 5.82 -5.38 -20.31
CA ALA A 385 6.38 -4.73 -21.51
C ALA A 385 5.79 -3.34 -21.70
N PHE A 386 4.47 -3.18 -21.52
CA PHE A 386 3.79 -1.88 -21.58
C PHE A 386 4.35 -0.89 -20.56
N GLN A 387 4.53 -1.30 -19.30
CA GLN A 387 5.13 -0.45 -18.26
C GLN A 387 6.56 -0.04 -18.63
N ARG A 388 7.40 -0.97 -19.09
CA ARG A 388 8.79 -0.70 -19.49
C ARG A 388 8.88 0.30 -20.64
N ASN A 389 8.00 0.21 -21.62
CA ASN A 389 7.97 1.17 -22.74
C ASN A 389 7.72 2.60 -22.24
N LEU A 390 6.77 2.80 -21.33
CA LEU A 390 6.50 4.10 -20.71
C LEU A 390 7.67 4.59 -19.84
N GLU A 391 8.24 3.72 -19.03
CA GLU A 391 9.36 4.04 -18.15
C GLU A 391 10.63 4.38 -18.92
N LYS A 392 10.89 3.67 -20.03
CA LYS A 392 11.99 3.99 -20.95
C LYS A 392 11.80 5.35 -21.59
N ALA A 393 10.62 5.64 -22.12
CA ALA A 393 10.31 6.94 -22.72
C ALA A 393 10.48 8.09 -21.71
N ALA A 394 10.05 7.87 -20.44
CA ALA A 394 10.24 8.84 -19.37
C ALA A 394 11.73 9.06 -19.04
N TRP A 395 12.53 7.98 -19.00
CA TRP A 395 13.96 8.07 -18.77
C TRP A 395 14.68 8.81 -19.88
N GLU A 396 14.38 8.53 -21.13
CA GLU A 396 14.96 9.18 -22.31
C GLU A 396 14.60 10.66 -22.34
N LEU A 397 13.33 11.03 -22.12
CA LEU A 397 12.85 12.40 -22.06
C LEU A 397 13.54 13.21 -20.96
N GLY A 398 13.62 12.65 -19.76
CA GLY A 398 14.22 13.28 -18.57
C GLY A 398 15.74 13.15 -18.52
N LYS A 399 16.38 12.34 -19.38
CA LYS A 399 17.80 11.96 -19.30
C LYS A 399 18.17 11.46 -17.90
N GLY A 400 17.36 10.52 -17.38
CA GLY A 400 17.50 9.96 -16.04
C GLY A 400 16.94 10.82 -14.90
N ARG A 401 16.49 12.05 -15.16
CA ARG A 401 15.82 12.95 -14.20
C ARG A 401 14.30 12.85 -14.35
N ILE A 402 13.56 13.13 -13.29
CA ILE A 402 12.09 13.14 -13.32
C ILE A 402 11.62 14.23 -14.29
N PRO A 403 10.93 13.89 -15.40
CA PRO A 403 10.36 14.88 -16.29
C PRO A 403 9.11 15.50 -15.66
N VAL A 404 9.01 16.83 -15.72
CA VAL A 404 7.95 17.64 -15.11
C VAL A 404 7.36 18.59 -16.17
N GLN A 405 6.04 18.74 -16.16
CA GLN A 405 5.30 19.65 -17.03
C GLN A 405 4.21 20.38 -16.22
N LEU A 406 3.97 21.64 -16.49
CA LEU A 406 2.83 22.37 -15.94
C LEU A 406 1.54 21.89 -16.61
N PHE A 407 0.45 21.82 -15.88
CA PHE A 407 -0.83 21.37 -16.44
C PHE A 407 -1.34 22.25 -17.59
N GLY A 408 -1.16 23.57 -17.52
CA GLY A 408 -1.50 24.49 -18.61
C GLY A 408 -0.77 24.15 -19.92
N ASP A 409 0.55 23.90 -19.83
CA ASP A 409 1.37 23.51 -20.99
C ASP A 409 1.05 22.10 -21.49
N PHE A 410 0.73 21.18 -20.56
CA PHE A 410 0.25 19.82 -20.90
C PHE A 410 -1.03 19.89 -21.76
N LYS A 411 -1.97 20.75 -21.38
CA LYS A 411 -3.23 20.99 -22.10
C LYS A 411 -3.01 21.64 -23.46
N GLU A 412 -2.04 22.54 -23.56
CA GLU A 412 -1.66 23.20 -24.81
C GLU A 412 -0.69 22.40 -25.69
N HIS A 413 -0.35 21.17 -25.32
CA HIS A 413 0.56 20.27 -26.03
C HIS A 413 1.95 20.87 -26.27
N ARG A 414 2.49 21.57 -25.29
CA ARG A 414 3.81 22.22 -25.40
C ARG A 414 4.67 21.93 -24.18
N LYS A 415 5.98 21.93 -24.38
CA LYS A 415 6.95 21.79 -23.30
C LYS A 415 6.88 22.97 -22.35
N SER A 416 6.94 22.73 -21.04
CA SER A 416 7.13 23.77 -20.03
C SER A 416 8.56 24.31 -20.03
N MET A 417 8.72 25.63 -19.94
CA MET A 417 10.00 26.31 -19.97
C MET A 417 10.41 26.89 -18.62
N GLU A 418 9.44 27.21 -17.75
CA GLU A 418 9.64 27.75 -16.40
C GLU A 418 8.56 27.26 -15.45
N PHE A 419 8.82 27.32 -14.15
CA PHE A 419 7.83 27.02 -13.12
C PHE A 419 6.94 28.23 -12.85
N GLY A 420 5.69 27.97 -12.41
CA GLY A 420 4.80 28.99 -11.87
C GLY A 420 4.99 29.17 -10.36
N GLU A 421 3.91 29.44 -9.63
CA GLU A 421 3.93 29.55 -8.17
C GLU A 421 4.15 28.20 -7.46
N VAL A 422 3.73 27.10 -8.10
CA VAL A 422 3.89 25.77 -7.55
C VAL A 422 5.30 25.25 -7.83
N MET A 423 6.09 25.13 -6.79
CA MET A 423 7.46 24.60 -6.87
C MET A 423 7.48 23.11 -6.52
N PRO A 424 8.26 22.29 -7.26
CA PRO A 424 8.31 20.85 -7.03
C PRO A 424 8.76 20.48 -5.60
N GLN A 425 8.09 19.49 -5.02
CA GLN A 425 8.51 18.82 -3.78
C GLN A 425 8.91 17.38 -4.13
N MET A 426 10.14 17.20 -4.61
CA MET A 426 10.59 15.92 -5.17
C MET A 426 11.85 15.39 -4.51
N LYS A 427 11.95 14.07 -4.43
CA LYS A 427 13.18 13.33 -4.10
C LYS A 427 13.75 12.72 -5.39
N GLY A 428 14.93 13.18 -5.77
CA GLY A 428 15.56 12.92 -7.05
C GLY A 428 15.63 14.18 -7.93
N ALA A 429 16.59 14.22 -8.86
CA ALA A 429 16.72 15.31 -9.81
C ALA A 429 15.53 15.35 -10.77
N TYR A 430 15.08 16.55 -11.16
CA TYR A 430 13.97 16.75 -12.09
C TYR A 430 14.33 17.73 -13.19
N VAL A 431 13.50 17.76 -14.24
CA VAL A 431 13.70 18.66 -15.40
C VAL A 431 12.36 18.99 -16.06
N LEU A 432 12.19 20.24 -16.51
CA LEU A 432 11.05 20.64 -17.31
C LEU A 432 11.10 19.97 -18.69
N ALA A 433 10.02 19.32 -19.07
CA ALA A 433 9.91 18.53 -20.30
C ALA A 433 8.46 18.48 -20.81
N ASP A 434 8.24 17.91 -21.98
CA ASP A 434 6.91 17.59 -22.50
C ASP A 434 6.48 16.19 -22.02
N VAL A 435 5.96 16.11 -20.80
CA VAL A 435 5.55 14.85 -20.17
C VAL A 435 4.38 14.19 -20.93
N ARG A 436 3.55 14.98 -21.64
CA ARG A 436 2.45 14.44 -22.45
C ARG A 436 2.97 13.50 -23.55
N SER A 437 4.14 13.78 -24.11
CA SER A 437 4.75 12.99 -25.18
C SER A 437 5.10 11.55 -24.80
N ILE A 438 5.20 11.23 -23.49
CA ILE A 438 5.46 9.86 -23.00
C ILE A 438 4.21 8.99 -23.15
N LEU A 439 3.03 9.59 -23.08
CA LEU A 439 1.76 8.89 -22.93
C LEU A 439 1.16 8.49 -24.28
N PRO A 440 0.54 7.31 -24.40
CA PRO A 440 -0.42 7.08 -25.46
C PRO A 440 -1.48 8.17 -25.48
N LYS A 441 -1.86 8.63 -26.69
CA LYS A 441 -2.79 9.76 -26.88
C LYS A 441 -4.05 9.63 -26.01
N VAL A 442 -4.68 8.45 -26.00
CA VAL A 442 -5.91 8.20 -25.24
C VAL A 442 -5.74 8.39 -23.75
N ILE A 443 -4.56 8.10 -23.19
CA ILE A 443 -4.24 8.30 -21.77
C ILE A 443 -4.00 9.77 -21.48
N GLY A 444 -3.24 10.45 -22.33
CA GLY A 444 -3.01 11.90 -22.21
C GLY A 444 -4.30 12.72 -22.25
N ASP A 445 -5.17 12.42 -23.21
CA ASP A 445 -6.48 13.07 -23.36
C ASP A 445 -7.38 12.80 -22.13
N SER A 446 -7.37 11.57 -21.63
CA SER A 446 -8.14 11.22 -20.41
C SER A 446 -7.62 11.96 -19.17
N ILE A 447 -6.31 12.16 -19.04
CA ILE A 447 -5.73 12.94 -17.92
C ILE A 447 -6.17 14.41 -18.01
N GLU A 448 -6.10 15.02 -19.20
CA GLU A 448 -6.53 16.40 -19.43
C GLU A 448 -8.00 16.61 -19.08
N GLU A 449 -8.88 15.74 -19.61
CA GLU A 449 -10.31 15.78 -19.33
C GLU A 449 -10.62 15.58 -17.84
N GLY A 450 -9.96 14.59 -17.23
CA GLY A 450 -10.15 14.28 -15.81
C GLY A 450 -9.70 15.38 -14.87
N VAL A 451 -8.52 15.98 -15.10
CA VAL A 451 -8.03 17.11 -14.28
C VAL A 451 -8.99 18.30 -14.37
N THR A 452 -9.44 18.63 -15.59
CA THR A 452 -10.44 19.70 -15.82
C THR A 452 -11.76 19.41 -15.07
N ALA A 453 -12.21 18.14 -15.07
CA ALA A 453 -13.41 17.74 -14.32
C ALA A 453 -13.18 17.80 -12.80
N PHE A 454 -11.96 17.51 -12.32
CA PHE A 454 -11.62 17.58 -10.90
C PHE A 454 -11.56 19.02 -10.38
N GLY A 455 -11.23 20.01 -11.23
CA GLY A 455 -11.32 21.43 -10.91
C GLY A 455 -12.73 21.88 -10.49
N ARG A 456 -13.78 21.18 -10.97
CA ARG A 456 -15.17 21.41 -10.52
C ARG A 456 -15.47 20.83 -9.14
N LYS A 457 -14.63 19.89 -8.64
CA LYS A 457 -14.82 19.22 -7.33
C LYS A 457 -13.95 19.82 -6.24
N ILE A 458 -12.74 20.26 -6.59
CA ILE A 458 -11.74 20.87 -5.72
C ILE A 458 -11.28 22.15 -6.41
N LYS A 459 -11.58 23.30 -5.80
CA LYS A 459 -11.25 24.61 -6.41
C LYS A 459 -9.75 24.76 -6.62
N GLY A 460 -9.35 25.04 -7.87
CA GLY A 460 -7.96 25.21 -8.26
C GLY A 460 -7.22 23.89 -8.53
N PHE A 461 -7.90 22.76 -8.58
CA PHE A 461 -7.27 21.48 -8.94
C PHE A 461 -6.71 21.51 -10.38
N ASP A 462 -7.38 22.20 -11.29
CA ASP A 462 -7.02 22.39 -12.69
C ASP A 462 -6.23 23.69 -12.94
N ARG A 463 -5.57 24.25 -11.91
CA ARG A 463 -4.73 25.45 -12.05
C ARG A 463 -3.62 25.20 -13.06
N PRO A 464 -3.31 26.19 -13.94
CA PRO A 464 -2.35 26.01 -15.04
C PRO A 464 -0.94 25.63 -14.60
N ASP A 465 -0.52 26.08 -13.41
CA ASP A 465 0.81 25.85 -12.85
C ASP A 465 0.89 24.65 -11.88
N ALA A 466 -0.17 23.83 -11.78
CA ALA A 466 -0.06 22.53 -11.13
C ALA A 466 0.95 21.64 -11.88
N LEU A 467 1.72 20.84 -11.15
CA LEU A 467 2.81 20.07 -11.73
C LEU A 467 2.39 18.65 -12.05
N LEU A 468 2.71 18.19 -13.24
CA LEU A 468 2.58 16.79 -13.67
C LEU A 468 3.97 16.20 -13.86
N SER A 469 4.24 15.08 -13.23
CA SER A 469 5.52 14.37 -13.35
C SER A 469 5.30 12.89 -13.71
N GLY A 470 6.18 12.34 -14.51
CA GLY A 470 5.98 11.00 -15.04
C GLY A 470 7.20 10.11 -14.95
N ILE A 471 6.92 8.82 -15.02
CA ILE A 471 5.64 8.14 -15.25
C ILE A 471 5.22 7.35 -14.00
N GLU A 472 3.96 7.42 -13.60
CA GLU A 472 3.39 6.52 -12.59
C GLU A 472 2.87 5.27 -13.29
N SER A 473 3.70 4.26 -13.43
CA SER A 473 3.41 3.01 -14.16
C SER A 473 3.11 1.81 -13.25
N ARG A 474 3.51 1.91 -11.96
CA ARG A 474 3.56 0.77 -11.03
C ARG A 474 2.48 0.85 -9.95
N THR A 475 1.23 1.07 -10.35
CA THR A 475 0.10 1.23 -9.42
C THR A 475 -0.41 -0.09 -8.84
N SER A 476 -0.22 -1.19 -9.57
CA SER A 476 -0.49 -2.56 -9.13
C SER A 476 0.20 -3.56 -10.07
N SER A 477 0.24 -4.84 -9.68
CA SER A 477 0.81 -5.89 -10.54
C SER A 477 0.06 -6.00 -11.86
N PRO A 478 0.76 -5.99 -13.01
CA PRO A 478 0.18 -6.24 -14.32
C PRO A 478 -0.04 -7.75 -14.60
N VAL A 479 0.36 -8.60 -13.66
CA VAL A 479 0.34 -10.06 -13.75
C VAL A 479 -0.46 -10.63 -12.59
N ARG A 480 -1.18 -11.73 -12.83
CA ARG A 480 -1.71 -12.60 -11.80
C ARG A 480 -1.05 -13.98 -11.90
N ILE A 481 -0.37 -14.39 -10.83
CA ILE A 481 0.08 -15.78 -10.68
C ILE A 481 -1.11 -16.57 -10.14
N VAL A 482 -1.63 -17.51 -10.94
CA VAL A 482 -2.86 -18.23 -10.58
C VAL A 482 -2.59 -19.21 -9.44
N ARG A 483 -3.50 -19.26 -8.48
CA ARG A 483 -3.48 -20.19 -7.35
C ARG A 483 -4.86 -20.82 -7.14
N ASP A 484 -4.88 -22.01 -6.61
CA ASP A 484 -6.10 -22.74 -6.27
C ASP A 484 -6.77 -22.22 -4.97
N LYS A 485 -7.77 -22.95 -4.49
CA LYS A 485 -8.50 -22.59 -3.27
C LYS A 485 -7.67 -22.76 -1.99
N GLN A 486 -6.64 -23.59 -2.04
CA GLN A 486 -5.65 -23.82 -0.98
C GLN A 486 -4.44 -22.88 -1.06
N GLY A 487 -4.47 -21.95 -2.00
CA GLY A 487 -3.40 -20.94 -2.19
C GLY A 487 -2.19 -21.44 -2.96
N CYS A 488 -2.20 -22.67 -3.49
CA CYS A 488 -1.10 -23.26 -4.22
C CYS A 488 -1.17 -22.93 -5.73
N ALA A 489 -0.01 -22.72 -6.37
CA ALA A 489 0.09 -22.57 -7.82
C ALA A 489 -0.12 -23.95 -8.51
N ASN A 490 0.03 -23.98 -9.85
CA ASN A 490 0.01 -25.24 -10.62
C ASN A 490 1.21 -26.17 -10.34
N ILE A 491 2.17 -25.74 -9.55
CA ILE A 491 3.29 -26.55 -9.02
C ILE A 491 3.11 -26.69 -7.52
N GLU A 492 3.07 -27.91 -7.02
CA GLU A 492 2.91 -28.19 -5.59
C GLU A 492 4.06 -27.61 -4.79
N GLY A 493 3.72 -26.98 -3.67
CA GLY A 493 4.68 -26.31 -2.79
C GLY A 493 4.94 -24.83 -3.12
N ILE A 494 4.38 -24.30 -4.21
CA ILE A 494 4.53 -22.88 -4.57
C ILE A 494 3.25 -22.11 -4.21
N TYR A 495 3.37 -21.10 -3.34
CA TYR A 495 2.27 -20.29 -2.83
C TYR A 495 2.40 -18.82 -3.26
N PRO A 496 1.75 -18.40 -4.36
CA PRO A 496 1.72 -16.98 -4.77
C PRO A 496 1.00 -16.13 -3.73
N CYS A 497 1.63 -15.02 -3.33
CA CYS A 497 1.19 -14.20 -2.20
C CYS A 497 1.29 -12.70 -2.50
N GLY A 498 0.32 -11.94 -2.04
CA GLY A 498 0.32 -10.49 -1.96
C GLY A 498 0.11 -9.78 -3.30
N GLU A 499 0.67 -8.58 -3.39
CA GLU A 499 0.45 -7.67 -4.51
C GLU A 499 1.12 -8.17 -5.80
N GLY A 500 2.35 -8.67 -5.72
CA GLY A 500 3.05 -9.21 -6.87
C GLY A 500 2.31 -10.36 -7.54
N ALA A 501 1.70 -11.22 -6.75
CA ALA A 501 0.88 -12.32 -7.23
C ALA A 501 -0.50 -11.86 -7.76
N GLY A 502 -0.86 -10.58 -7.65
CA GLY A 502 -2.09 -10.00 -8.16
C GLY A 502 -3.32 -10.13 -7.24
N TYR A 503 -3.11 -10.40 -5.93
CA TYR A 503 -4.20 -10.60 -4.95
C TYR A 503 -4.37 -9.45 -3.95
N ALA A 504 -3.50 -8.48 -3.96
CA ALA A 504 -3.54 -7.32 -3.08
C ALA A 504 -3.18 -6.04 -3.85
N GLY A 505 -3.37 -4.88 -3.23
CA GLY A 505 -3.07 -3.58 -3.82
C GLY A 505 -2.70 -2.53 -2.77
N GLY A 506 -1.95 -2.89 -1.73
CA GLY A 506 -1.48 -2.00 -0.67
C GLY A 506 -1.04 -2.76 0.56
N ILE A 507 -0.44 -2.05 1.53
CA ILE A 507 0.22 -2.61 2.72
C ILE A 507 -0.68 -3.61 3.47
N THR A 508 -1.85 -3.15 3.93
CA THR A 508 -2.75 -3.97 4.74
C THR A 508 -3.32 -5.16 3.98
N SER A 509 -3.75 -4.97 2.73
CA SER A 509 -4.28 -6.08 1.92
C SER A 509 -3.22 -7.13 1.59
N ALA A 510 -1.96 -6.70 1.37
CA ALA A 510 -0.83 -7.61 1.16
C ALA A 510 -0.51 -8.40 2.44
N ALA A 511 -0.48 -7.74 3.59
CA ALA A 511 -0.31 -8.36 4.90
C ALA A 511 -1.42 -9.39 5.21
N MET A 512 -2.69 -9.04 4.95
CA MET A 512 -3.83 -9.96 5.10
C MET A 512 -3.71 -11.20 4.21
N ASP A 513 -3.23 -11.04 2.99
CA ASP A 513 -3.01 -12.16 2.09
C ASP A 513 -1.82 -13.02 2.56
N GLY A 514 -0.77 -12.40 3.14
CA GLY A 514 0.32 -13.12 3.82
C GLY A 514 -0.17 -14.00 4.98
N ILE A 515 -1.03 -13.45 5.84
CA ILE A 515 -1.68 -14.21 6.92
C ILE A 515 -2.47 -15.39 6.33
N LYS A 516 -3.26 -15.15 5.28
CA LYS A 516 -4.08 -16.18 4.63
C LYS A 516 -3.23 -17.32 4.05
N ILE A 517 -2.08 -17.01 3.44
CA ILE A 517 -1.17 -18.05 2.93
C ILE A 517 -0.55 -18.83 4.09
N ALA A 518 -0.16 -18.17 5.18
CA ALA A 518 0.32 -18.85 6.38
C ALA A 518 -0.73 -19.79 6.99
N GLU A 519 -2.02 -19.40 6.98
CA GLU A 519 -3.13 -20.28 7.40
C GLU A 519 -3.19 -21.54 6.55
N PHE A 520 -3.16 -21.44 5.21
CA PHE A 520 -3.20 -22.60 4.32
C PHE A 520 -2.01 -23.54 4.51
N ILE A 521 -0.81 -22.99 4.72
CA ILE A 521 0.39 -23.80 5.02
C ILE A 521 0.22 -24.49 6.36
N CYS A 522 -0.27 -23.78 7.37
CA CYS A 522 -0.51 -24.33 8.70
C CYS A 522 -1.56 -25.44 8.69
N GLU A 523 -2.69 -25.26 8.00
CA GLU A 523 -3.75 -26.28 7.89
C GLU A 523 -3.28 -27.57 7.21
N LYS A 524 -2.29 -27.50 6.32
CA LYS A 524 -1.76 -28.66 5.59
C LYS A 524 -0.64 -29.36 6.36
N PHE A 525 0.33 -28.61 6.86
CA PHE A 525 1.57 -29.16 7.36
C PHE A 525 1.66 -29.18 8.90
N LYS A 526 2.41 -30.14 9.42
CA LYS A 526 2.80 -30.20 10.81
C LYS A 526 3.96 -29.23 11.06
N ASN A 527 3.94 -28.52 12.19
CA ASN A 527 5.04 -27.66 12.64
C ASN A 527 6.25 -28.49 13.12
N PHE A 528 7.42 -27.86 13.23
CA PHE A 528 8.67 -28.51 13.65
C PHE A 528 8.74 -28.73 15.18
#